data_1586cbaff83efb8fce6285e18e56c23b
#
_entry.id   1586cbaff83efb8fce6285e18e56c23b
#
_cell.length_a   1.000
_cell.length_b   1.000
_cell.length_c   1.000
_cell.angle_alpha   90.00
_cell.angle_beta   90.00
_cell.angle_gamma   90.00
#
_symmetry.space_group_name_H-M   'P 1'
#
loop_
_entity.id
_entity.type
_entity.pdbx_description
1 polymer ?
#
loop_
_entity_poly.entity_id
_entity_poly.type
_entity_poly.pdbx_seq_one_letter_code
_entity_poly.pdbx_strand_id
1 'polypeptide(L)'
;NLRAMDIECTPYAMAYCYVTPNRAVLFIDQARVTPEAKAELEANGVTLADYDSILDVMAAETEPQTVLAESATVNYAVYQVLENNPALTVKDAADPLLAMKGVKNEVELAHLRECHLRDAVAMVRFQIELENRLAAGETLTELTVDEILHKYRSANDKFLVESFGTIAAYGGNAAMMHYHATPEDHAVLQRKGFLLVDSGATYMDGTTDITRTYPLGELTEDERLFYTWTLQCHIDIAKAVWLDYCDCHMLDTIAREPLWRHLINYRCGTGHSVSFVGNVHEGPHALNGRNTTLMRP
;
A
#
# COMPACT_ATOMS: atom_id res chain seq x y z
N ASN A 1 11.32 -9.07 -6.27
CA ASN A 1 10.50 -9.22 -5.08
C ASN A 1 10.19 -10.69 -4.81
N LEU A 2 10.64 -11.19 -3.67
CA LEU A 2 10.25 -12.51 -3.18
C LEU A 2 8.86 -12.40 -2.56
N ARG A 3 7.94 -13.24 -3.01
CA ARG A 3 6.56 -13.23 -2.53
C ARG A 3 6.29 -14.44 -1.64
N ALA A 4 5.68 -14.18 -0.51
CA ALA A 4 5.18 -15.15 0.45
C ALA A 4 4.02 -14.52 1.21
N MET A 5 3.40 -15.27 2.10
CA MET A 5 2.31 -14.79 2.94
C MET A 5 2.77 -14.75 4.42
N ASP A 6 3.94 -14.16 4.66
CA ASP A 6 4.54 -14.07 6.00
C ASP A 6 3.95 -12.92 6.82
N ILE A 7 3.42 -11.92 6.13
CA ILE A 7 2.85 -10.71 6.71
C ILE A 7 1.40 -10.63 6.23
N GLU A 8 0.48 -10.38 7.16
CA GLU A 8 -0.92 -10.21 6.85
C GLU A 8 -1.13 -9.11 5.80
N CYS A 9 -2.01 -9.36 4.84
CA CYS A 9 -2.33 -8.46 3.72
C CYS A 9 -1.12 -8.03 2.85
N THR A 10 0.07 -8.54 3.10
CA THR A 10 1.28 -8.13 2.40
C THR A 10 2.03 -9.33 1.85
N PRO A 11 2.05 -9.57 0.53
CA PRO A 11 2.60 -10.78 -0.05
C PRO A 11 4.13 -10.73 -0.16
N TYR A 12 4.83 -10.47 0.93
CA TYR A 12 6.29 -10.47 1.00
C TYR A 12 6.83 -11.54 1.93
N ALA A 13 8.00 -12.08 1.56
CA ALA A 13 8.77 -12.94 2.43
C ALA A 13 9.54 -12.10 3.47
N MET A 14 9.57 -12.57 4.71
CA MET A 14 10.47 -12.06 5.74
C MET A 14 11.89 -12.50 5.40
N ALA A 15 12.72 -11.57 4.95
CA ALA A 15 14.07 -11.89 4.49
C ALA A 15 14.99 -10.66 4.56
N TYR A 16 16.30 -10.93 4.61
CA TYR A 16 17.32 -9.93 4.30
C TYR A 16 18.07 -10.34 3.04
N CYS A 17 18.65 -9.40 2.34
CA CYS A 17 19.51 -9.68 1.20
C CYS A 17 20.80 -8.87 1.31
N TYR A 18 21.94 -9.57 1.20
CA TYR A 18 23.25 -8.95 1.11
C TYR A 18 23.81 -9.14 -0.29
N VAL A 19 24.03 -8.05 -0.99
CA VAL A 19 24.47 -8.04 -2.39
C VAL A 19 25.81 -7.34 -2.52
N THR A 20 26.76 -8.02 -3.16
CA THR A 20 28.05 -7.45 -3.57
C THR A 20 28.23 -7.64 -5.07
N PRO A 21 29.27 -7.06 -5.71
CA PRO A 21 29.52 -7.31 -7.12
C PRO A 21 29.67 -8.79 -7.51
N ASN A 22 30.06 -9.65 -6.56
CA ASN A 22 30.40 -11.04 -6.81
C ASN A 22 29.49 -12.04 -6.09
N ARG A 23 28.58 -11.58 -5.24
CA ARG A 23 27.80 -12.46 -4.37
C ARG A 23 26.43 -11.84 -4.05
N ALA A 24 25.40 -12.66 -4.09
CA ALA A 24 24.10 -12.35 -3.52
C ALA A 24 23.70 -13.42 -2.50
N VAL A 25 23.43 -13.03 -1.26
CA VAL A 25 22.99 -13.92 -0.19
C VAL A 25 21.62 -13.50 0.28
N LEU A 26 20.70 -14.43 0.25
CA LEU A 26 19.34 -14.25 0.77
C LEU A 26 19.22 -14.98 2.11
N PHE A 27 18.98 -14.21 3.18
CA PHE A 27 18.74 -14.72 4.52
C PHE A 27 17.24 -14.87 4.73
N ILE A 28 16.78 -16.12 4.80
CA ILE A 28 15.36 -16.46 4.85
C ILE A 28 15.19 -17.77 5.65
N ASP A 29 14.00 -17.96 6.24
CA ASP A 29 13.64 -19.29 6.78
C ASP A 29 13.56 -20.30 5.63
N GLN A 30 14.60 -21.10 5.47
CA GLN A 30 14.72 -22.05 4.35
C GLN A 30 13.65 -23.14 4.36
N ALA A 31 13.02 -23.42 5.51
CA ALA A 31 11.91 -24.39 5.58
C ALA A 31 10.66 -23.92 4.83
N ARG A 32 10.57 -22.62 4.54
CA ARG A 32 9.45 -21.98 3.81
C ARG A 32 9.74 -21.80 2.32
N VAL A 33 10.96 -22.10 1.87
CA VAL A 33 11.34 -21.98 0.46
C VAL A 33 11.04 -23.28 -0.26
N THR A 34 10.19 -23.24 -1.29
CA THR A 34 9.89 -24.42 -2.08
C THR A 34 11.12 -24.89 -2.87
N PRO A 35 11.22 -26.18 -3.20
CA PRO A 35 12.33 -26.70 -4.02
C PRO A 35 12.51 -25.96 -5.36
N GLU A 36 11.40 -25.59 -5.99
CA GLU A 36 11.39 -24.84 -7.25
C GLU A 36 11.96 -23.44 -7.10
N ALA A 37 11.51 -22.70 -6.07
CA ALA A 37 12.00 -21.36 -5.77
C ALA A 37 13.48 -21.38 -5.39
N LYS A 38 13.92 -22.39 -4.63
CA LYS A 38 15.33 -22.60 -4.29
C LYS A 38 16.16 -22.81 -5.54
N ALA A 39 15.74 -23.72 -6.42
CA ALA A 39 16.46 -24.02 -7.66
C ALA A 39 16.56 -22.79 -8.58
N GLU A 40 15.50 -21.98 -8.66
CA GLU A 40 15.50 -20.74 -9.43
C GLU A 40 16.47 -19.69 -8.85
N LEU A 41 16.44 -19.49 -7.55
CA LEU A 41 17.36 -18.56 -6.86
C LEU A 41 18.83 -18.97 -7.05
N GLU A 42 19.15 -20.25 -6.84
CA GLU A 42 20.50 -20.80 -7.02
C GLU A 42 20.96 -20.70 -8.48
N ALA A 43 20.09 -20.97 -9.44
CA ALA A 43 20.40 -20.83 -10.88
C ALA A 43 20.70 -19.38 -11.27
N ASN A 44 20.14 -18.41 -10.53
CA ASN A 44 20.43 -16.97 -10.70
C ASN A 44 21.59 -16.46 -9.81
N GLY A 45 22.36 -17.36 -9.20
CA GLY A 45 23.55 -17.03 -8.42
C GLY A 45 23.27 -16.50 -7.00
N VAL A 46 22.06 -16.74 -6.49
CA VAL A 46 21.68 -16.36 -5.12
C VAL A 46 21.96 -17.53 -4.17
N THR A 47 22.74 -17.29 -3.14
CA THR A 47 22.96 -18.26 -2.06
C THR A 47 21.93 -18.06 -0.97
N LEU A 48 21.32 -19.15 -0.48
CA LEU A 48 20.39 -19.11 0.66
C LEU A 48 21.15 -19.30 1.97
N ALA A 49 20.80 -18.52 2.97
CA ALA A 49 21.29 -18.64 4.34
C ALA A 49 20.12 -18.55 5.33
N ASP A 50 20.31 -19.01 6.55
CA ASP A 50 19.28 -18.93 7.58
C ASP A 50 19.01 -17.48 7.97
N TYR A 51 17.73 -17.14 8.19
CA TYR A 51 17.27 -15.78 8.46
C TYR A 51 18.10 -15.07 9.55
N ASP A 52 18.33 -15.77 10.68
CA ASP A 52 19.02 -15.20 11.84
C ASP A 52 20.55 -15.09 11.65
N SER A 53 21.12 -15.72 10.62
CA SER A 53 22.57 -15.72 10.40
C SER A 53 23.12 -14.42 9.80
N ILE A 54 22.28 -13.45 9.44
CA ILE A 54 22.73 -12.19 8.84
C ILE A 54 23.73 -11.44 9.73
N LEU A 55 23.48 -11.38 11.03
CA LEU A 55 24.35 -10.66 11.98
C LEU A 55 25.74 -11.30 12.04
N ASP A 56 25.80 -12.64 12.09
CA ASP A 56 27.05 -13.37 12.14
C ASP A 56 27.85 -13.23 10.83
N VAL A 57 27.15 -13.28 9.68
CA VAL A 57 27.79 -13.11 8.36
C VAL A 57 28.36 -11.71 8.22
N MET A 58 27.63 -10.68 8.64
CA MET A 58 28.13 -9.29 8.59
C MET A 58 29.27 -9.06 9.59
N ALA A 59 29.21 -9.66 10.77
CA ALA A 59 30.27 -9.57 11.77
C ALA A 59 31.57 -10.27 11.32
N ALA A 60 31.43 -11.36 10.57
CA ALA A 60 32.56 -12.15 10.07
C ALA A 60 33.20 -11.62 8.78
N GLU A 61 32.66 -10.55 8.19
CA GLU A 61 33.23 -9.96 6.98
C GLU A 61 34.60 -9.32 7.28
N THR A 62 35.62 -9.72 6.53
CA THR A 62 37.01 -9.27 6.73
C THR A 62 37.56 -8.45 5.56
N GLU A 63 36.88 -8.51 4.41
CA GLU A 63 37.31 -7.76 3.24
C GLU A 63 36.84 -6.31 3.35
N PRO A 64 37.72 -5.32 3.13
CA PRO A 64 37.33 -3.92 3.18
C PRO A 64 36.26 -3.58 2.14
N GLN A 65 35.08 -3.15 2.61
CA GLN A 65 33.94 -2.82 1.76
C GLN A 65 33.22 -1.56 2.23
N THR A 66 32.62 -0.84 1.28
CA THR A 66 31.64 0.21 1.59
C THR A 66 30.24 -0.38 1.42
N VAL A 67 29.47 -0.42 2.52
CA VAL A 67 28.10 -0.92 2.53
C VAL A 67 27.12 0.26 2.51
N LEU A 68 26.25 0.29 1.52
CA LEU A 68 25.16 1.23 1.49
C LEU A 68 24.04 0.70 2.39
N ALA A 69 23.67 1.47 3.40
CA ALA A 69 22.55 1.18 4.28
C ALA A 69 21.83 2.49 4.61
N GLU A 70 20.50 2.48 4.52
CA GLU A 70 19.68 3.63 4.89
C GLU A 70 19.37 3.56 6.38
N SER A 71 20.01 4.43 7.17
CA SER A 71 19.92 4.42 8.65
C SER A 71 18.49 4.60 9.17
N ALA A 72 17.60 5.23 8.38
CA ALA A 72 16.21 5.45 8.74
C ALA A 72 15.35 4.18 8.66
N THR A 73 15.74 3.17 7.87
CA THR A 73 14.89 2.01 7.54
C THR A 73 15.55 0.67 7.83
N VAL A 74 16.89 0.59 7.83
CA VAL A 74 17.61 -0.63 8.14
C VAL A 74 17.36 -1.09 9.57
N ASN A 75 17.27 -2.41 9.78
CA ASN A 75 17.16 -2.97 11.12
C ASN A 75 18.33 -2.52 12.00
N TYR A 76 18.03 -2.04 13.21
CA TYR A 76 19.03 -1.44 14.12
C TYR A 76 20.16 -2.41 14.49
N ALA A 77 19.85 -3.70 14.72
CA ALA A 77 20.87 -4.70 15.05
C ALA A 77 21.82 -4.92 13.87
N VAL A 78 21.31 -4.96 12.64
CA VAL A 78 22.13 -5.03 11.42
C VAL A 78 23.02 -3.79 11.31
N TYR A 79 22.46 -2.60 11.50
CA TYR A 79 23.20 -1.33 11.44
C TYR A 79 24.34 -1.29 12.46
N GLN A 80 24.08 -1.73 13.71
CA GLN A 80 25.11 -1.81 14.75
C GLN A 80 26.26 -2.75 14.38
N VAL A 81 25.97 -3.92 13.80
CA VAL A 81 27.01 -4.87 13.36
C VAL A 81 27.85 -4.25 12.24
N LEU A 82 27.23 -3.59 11.29
CA LEU A 82 27.93 -2.89 10.20
C LEU A 82 28.87 -1.81 10.73
N GLU A 83 28.42 -0.96 11.68
CA GLU A 83 29.24 0.09 12.28
C GLU A 83 30.42 -0.44 13.12
N ASN A 84 30.21 -1.56 13.82
CA ASN A 84 31.22 -2.13 14.69
C ASN A 84 32.25 -3.02 13.96
N ASN A 85 32.02 -3.37 12.70
CA ASN A 85 32.97 -4.16 11.92
C ASN A 85 34.02 -3.26 11.26
N PRO A 86 35.32 -3.38 11.64
CA PRO A 86 36.36 -2.49 11.13
C PRO A 86 36.67 -2.66 9.62
N ALA A 87 36.24 -3.75 9.01
CA ALA A 87 36.37 -3.97 7.56
C ALA A 87 35.28 -3.25 6.77
N LEU A 88 34.18 -2.84 7.42
CA LEU A 88 33.02 -2.24 6.75
C LEU A 88 32.99 -0.73 6.99
N THR A 89 32.72 0.03 5.92
CA THR A 89 32.42 1.46 6.00
C THR A 89 30.97 1.67 5.61
N VAL A 90 30.15 2.11 6.55
CA VAL A 90 28.74 2.40 6.27
C VAL A 90 28.61 3.70 5.50
N LYS A 91 27.94 3.65 4.36
CA LYS A 91 27.50 4.82 3.61
C LYS A 91 26.00 4.97 3.81
N ASP A 92 25.59 5.93 4.63
CA ASP A 92 24.18 6.26 4.80
C ASP A 92 23.62 6.93 3.55
N ALA A 93 22.72 6.25 2.86
CA ALA A 93 22.04 6.76 1.67
C ALA A 93 20.74 5.98 1.45
N ALA A 94 19.79 6.61 0.75
CA ALA A 94 18.51 6.01 0.41
C ALA A 94 18.67 4.69 -0.35
N ASP A 95 17.79 3.72 -0.04
CA ASP A 95 17.78 2.42 -0.72
C ASP A 95 17.43 2.60 -2.21
N PRO A 96 18.34 2.28 -3.13
CA PRO A 96 18.09 2.40 -4.56
C PRO A 96 16.97 1.47 -5.05
N LEU A 97 16.70 0.36 -4.36
CA LEU A 97 15.65 -0.58 -4.73
C LEU A 97 14.27 0.05 -4.64
N LEU A 98 14.06 0.98 -3.71
CA LEU A 98 12.79 1.69 -3.56
C LEU A 98 12.48 2.49 -4.83
N ALA A 99 13.44 3.24 -5.35
CA ALA A 99 13.27 4.01 -6.58
C ALA A 99 13.12 3.08 -7.80
N MET A 100 13.89 1.99 -7.87
CA MET A 100 13.80 1.02 -8.97
C MET A 100 12.44 0.31 -9.01
N LYS A 101 11.85 0.00 -7.86
CA LYS A 101 10.50 -0.57 -7.76
C LYS A 101 9.41 0.45 -8.09
N GLY A 102 9.61 1.69 -7.70
CA GLY A 102 8.66 2.79 -7.93
C GLY A 102 8.37 3.03 -9.40
N VAL A 103 9.36 2.82 -10.27
CA VAL A 103 9.21 2.95 -11.74
C VAL A 103 8.76 1.62 -12.33
N LYS A 104 7.46 1.51 -12.66
CA LYS A 104 6.88 0.31 -13.27
C LYS A 104 7.23 0.23 -14.75
N ASN A 105 7.59 -0.96 -15.20
CA ASN A 105 7.80 -1.23 -16.62
C ASN A 105 6.44 -1.37 -17.37
N GLU A 106 6.49 -1.45 -18.70
CA GLU A 106 5.28 -1.51 -19.53
C GLU A 106 4.40 -2.73 -19.23
N VAL A 107 5.01 -3.87 -18.88
CA VAL A 107 4.28 -5.11 -18.56
C VAL A 107 3.55 -4.94 -17.22
N GLU A 108 4.22 -4.42 -16.20
CA GLU A 108 3.62 -4.11 -14.90
C GLU A 108 2.48 -3.10 -15.04
N LEU A 109 2.67 -2.05 -15.84
CA LEU A 109 1.63 -1.05 -16.10
C LEU A 109 0.41 -1.63 -16.82
N ALA A 110 0.62 -2.50 -17.81
CA ALA A 110 -0.48 -3.18 -18.49
C ALA A 110 -1.29 -4.05 -17.52
N HIS A 111 -0.61 -4.85 -16.71
CA HIS A 111 -1.22 -5.70 -15.70
C HIS A 111 -1.95 -4.89 -14.63
N LEU A 112 -1.38 -3.81 -14.12
CA LEU A 112 -2.04 -2.92 -13.16
C LEU A 112 -3.34 -2.34 -13.72
N ARG A 113 -3.36 -1.90 -14.99
CA ARG A 113 -4.57 -1.38 -15.64
C ARG A 113 -5.68 -2.44 -15.69
N GLU A 114 -5.35 -3.67 -16.10
CA GLU A 114 -6.31 -4.77 -16.13
C GLU A 114 -6.77 -5.18 -14.72
N CYS A 115 -5.86 -5.24 -13.78
CA CYS A 115 -6.14 -5.52 -12.37
C CYS A 115 -7.16 -4.52 -11.80
N HIS A 116 -6.93 -3.22 -11.98
CA HIS A 116 -7.85 -2.17 -11.54
C HIS A 116 -9.20 -2.22 -12.23
N LEU A 117 -9.25 -2.60 -13.52
CA LEU A 117 -10.53 -2.79 -14.23
C LEU A 117 -11.34 -3.92 -13.62
N ARG A 118 -10.71 -5.07 -13.32
CA ARG A 118 -11.39 -6.21 -12.68
C ARG A 118 -11.86 -5.87 -11.27
N ASP A 119 -11.02 -5.17 -10.48
CA ASP A 119 -11.39 -4.74 -9.14
C ASP A 119 -12.52 -3.70 -9.16
N ALA A 120 -12.51 -2.79 -10.14
CA ALA A 120 -13.61 -1.86 -10.34
C ALA A 120 -14.95 -2.57 -10.62
N VAL A 121 -14.94 -3.69 -11.33
CA VAL A 121 -16.14 -4.52 -11.54
C VAL A 121 -16.61 -5.12 -10.20
N ALA A 122 -15.69 -5.58 -9.35
CA ALA A 122 -16.05 -6.06 -8.00
C ALA A 122 -16.68 -4.95 -7.16
N MET A 123 -16.12 -3.74 -7.19
CA MET A 123 -16.67 -2.57 -6.50
C MET A 123 -18.08 -2.19 -6.99
N VAL A 124 -18.33 -2.24 -8.30
CA VAL A 124 -19.67 -1.95 -8.85
C VAL A 124 -20.68 -3.02 -8.44
N ARG A 125 -20.29 -4.30 -8.47
CA ARG A 125 -21.16 -5.39 -8.01
C ARG A 125 -21.48 -5.28 -6.52
N PHE A 126 -20.49 -4.95 -5.73
CA PHE A 126 -20.64 -4.65 -4.30
C PHE A 126 -21.67 -3.53 -4.09
N GLN A 127 -21.51 -2.41 -4.78
CA GLN A 127 -22.44 -1.28 -4.67
C GLN A 127 -23.89 -1.69 -5.00
N ILE A 128 -24.08 -2.41 -6.10
CA ILE A 128 -25.41 -2.87 -6.52
C ILE A 128 -26.03 -3.78 -5.46
N GLU A 129 -25.27 -4.73 -4.90
CA GLU A 129 -25.78 -5.61 -3.83
C GLU A 129 -26.11 -4.83 -2.57
N LEU A 130 -25.22 -3.92 -2.13
CA LEU A 130 -25.42 -3.05 -0.97
C LEU A 130 -26.72 -2.25 -1.11
N GLU A 131 -26.91 -1.57 -2.25
CA GLU A 131 -28.10 -0.75 -2.52
C GLU A 131 -29.38 -1.60 -2.54
N ASN A 132 -29.37 -2.78 -3.20
CA ASN A 132 -30.52 -3.67 -3.27
C ASN A 132 -30.91 -4.22 -1.90
N ARG A 133 -29.95 -4.64 -1.08
CA ARG A 133 -30.22 -5.16 0.27
C ARG A 133 -30.74 -4.08 1.22
N LEU A 134 -30.18 -2.87 1.15
CA LEU A 134 -30.72 -1.72 1.89
C LEU A 134 -32.12 -1.34 1.42
N ALA A 135 -32.39 -1.39 0.11
CA ALA A 135 -33.73 -1.11 -0.43
C ALA A 135 -34.76 -2.16 0.00
N ALA A 136 -34.34 -3.43 0.13
CA ALA A 136 -35.16 -4.52 0.65
C ALA A 136 -35.44 -4.41 2.16
N GLY A 137 -34.83 -3.47 2.86
CA GLY A 137 -34.98 -3.27 4.30
C GLY A 137 -34.17 -4.23 5.16
N GLU A 138 -33.13 -4.86 4.60
CA GLU A 138 -32.23 -5.70 5.37
C GLU A 138 -31.41 -4.86 6.36
N THR A 139 -31.17 -5.44 7.54
CA THR A 139 -30.26 -4.85 8.51
C THR A 139 -28.84 -5.20 8.10
N LEU A 140 -28.08 -4.19 7.68
CA LEU A 140 -26.67 -4.31 7.29
C LEU A 140 -25.80 -3.58 8.32
N THR A 141 -24.60 -4.05 8.49
CA THR A 141 -23.57 -3.49 9.39
C THR A 141 -22.29 -3.22 8.62
N GLU A 142 -21.35 -2.52 9.23
CA GLU A 142 -20.01 -2.33 8.69
C GLU A 142 -19.30 -3.66 8.42
N LEU A 143 -19.53 -4.70 9.25
CA LEU A 143 -19.02 -6.06 9.02
C LEU A 143 -19.64 -6.70 7.77
N THR A 144 -20.95 -6.52 7.57
CA THR A 144 -21.63 -7.04 6.37
C THR A 144 -21.08 -6.38 5.08
N VAL A 145 -20.67 -5.11 5.15
CA VAL A 145 -20.05 -4.40 4.02
C VAL A 145 -18.75 -5.09 3.60
N ASP A 146 -17.89 -5.42 4.56
CA ASP A 146 -16.65 -6.14 4.31
C ASP A 146 -16.90 -7.54 3.69
N GLU A 147 -17.83 -8.30 4.25
CA GLU A 147 -18.22 -9.63 3.73
C GLU A 147 -18.71 -9.57 2.28
N ILE A 148 -19.55 -8.59 1.92
CA ILE A 148 -20.06 -8.44 0.55
C ILE A 148 -18.91 -8.10 -0.40
N LEU A 149 -18.02 -7.22 0.01
CA LEU A 149 -16.90 -6.80 -0.83
C LEU A 149 -15.90 -7.93 -1.05
N HIS A 150 -15.52 -8.62 0.03
CA HIS A 150 -14.68 -9.81 -0.04
C HIS A 150 -15.25 -10.88 -0.99
N LYS A 151 -16.55 -11.16 -0.93
CA LYS A 151 -17.24 -12.09 -1.84
C LYS A 151 -16.99 -11.77 -3.33
N TYR A 152 -17.02 -10.49 -3.71
CA TYR A 152 -16.84 -10.11 -5.11
C TYR A 152 -15.36 -10.07 -5.53
N ARG A 153 -14.46 -9.71 -4.65
CA ARG A 153 -13.01 -9.71 -4.91
C ARG A 153 -12.45 -11.11 -4.97
N SER A 154 -12.78 -11.96 -3.98
CA SER A 154 -12.31 -13.34 -3.92
C SER A 154 -12.87 -14.25 -5.03
N ALA A 155 -13.95 -13.85 -5.69
CA ALA A 155 -14.47 -14.55 -6.87
C ALA A 155 -13.58 -14.37 -8.13
N ASN A 156 -12.55 -13.54 -8.08
CA ASN A 156 -11.58 -13.39 -9.17
C ASN A 156 -10.50 -14.47 -9.04
N ASP A 157 -10.22 -15.18 -10.11
CA ASP A 157 -9.24 -16.27 -10.18
C ASP A 157 -7.78 -15.84 -9.87
N LYS A 158 -7.49 -14.55 -9.98
CA LYS A 158 -6.18 -13.99 -9.65
C LYS A 158 -6.08 -13.40 -8.23
N PHE A 159 -7.16 -13.41 -7.47
CA PHE A 159 -7.18 -12.91 -6.10
C PHE A 159 -6.21 -13.71 -5.21
N LEU A 160 -5.40 -13.00 -4.43
CA LEU A 160 -4.49 -13.59 -3.45
C LEU A 160 -4.97 -13.31 -2.01
N VAL A 161 -5.17 -12.05 -1.71
CA VAL A 161 -5.54 -11.57 -0.37
C VAL A 161 -6.01 -10.11 -0.48
N GLU A 162 -6.74 -9.59 0.49
CA GLU A 162 -6.92 -8.14 0.64
C GLU A 162 -5.57 -7.44 0.79
N SER A 163 -5.42 -6.25 0.18
CA SER A 163 -4.18 -5.47 0.30
C SER A 163 -4.03 -4.80 1.68
N PHE A 164 -5.14 -4.67 2.39
CA PHE A 164 -5.25 -4.25 3.80
C PHE A 164 -6.66 -4.60 4.31
N GLY A 165 -6.84 -4.61 5.64
CA GLY A 165 -8.16 -4.84 6.24
C GLY A 165 -9.15 -3.76 5.81
N THR A 166 -10.30 -4.16 5.27
CA THR A 166 -11.33 -3.22 4.78
C THR A 166 -11.75 -2.24 5.87
N ILE A 167 -11.74 -0.96 5.54
CA ILE A 167 -12.30 0.11 6.37
C ILE A 167 -13.69 0.41 5.84
N ALA A 168 -14.69 -0.18 6.48
CA ALA A 168 -16.10 0.14 6.25
C ALA A 168 -16.57 1.02 7.40
N ALA A 169 -16.76 2.31 7.14
CA ALA A 169 -16.97 3.29 8.20
C ALA A 169 -18.23 4.11 7.92
N TYR A 170 -19.25 3.92 8.75
CA TYR A 170 -20.51 4.61 8.64
C TYR A 170 -20.56 5.87 9.52
N GLY A 171 -20.97 6.98 8.97
CA GLY A 171 -21.18 8.24 9.71
C GLY A 171 -19.91 8.69 10.43
N GLY A 172 -19.96 8.85 11.74
CA GLY A 172 -18.86 9.35 12.56
C GLY A 172 -17.60 8.46 12.58
N ASN A 173 -17.74 7.15 12.34
CA ASN A 173 -16.60 6.22 12.27
C ASN A 173 -15.64 6.58 11.14
N ALA A 174 -16.13 7.18 10.06
CA ALA A 174 -15.32 7.63 8.93
C ALA A 174 -14.35 8.78 9.27
N ALA A 175 -14.43 9.36 10.45
CA ALA A 175 -13.46 10.35 10.91
C ALA A 175 -12.13 9.72 11.38
N MET A 176 -12.10 8.41 11.55
CA MET A 176 -10.90 7.63 11.94
C MET A 176 -10.31 6.97 10.70
N MET A 177 -9.12 7.41 10.28
CA MET A 177 -8.47 6.97 9.02
C MET A 177 -8.18 5.47 8.97
N HIS A 178 -7.94 4.84 10.11
CA HIS A 178 -7.67 3.41 10.23
C HIS A 178 -8.72 2.74 11.13
N TYR A 179 -9.99 3.09 10.90
CA TYR A 179 -11.10 2.44 11.58
C TYR A 179 -11.22 0.97 11.16
N HIS A 180 -11.46 0.11 12.13
CA HIS A 180 -11.81 -1.29 11.88
C HIS A 180 -13.03 -1.66 12.70
N ALA A 181 -14.08 -2.09 12.03
CA ALA A 181 -15.25 -2.66 12.67
C ALA A 181 -14.89 -4.02 13.30
N THR A 182 -15.37 -4.23 14.53
CA THR A 182 -15.22 -5.53 15.21
C THR A 182 -16.59 -6.11 15.57
N PRO A 183 -16.69 -7.40 15.86
CA PRO A 183 -17.96 -7.97 16.32
C PRO A 183 -18.56 -7.25 17.52
N GLU A 184 -17.71 -6.69 18.40
CA GLU A 184 -18.11 -5.99 19.64
C GLU A 184 -18.40 -4.50 19.40
N ASP A 185 -17.78 -3.90 18.38
CA ASP A 185 -17.89 -2.46 18.08
C ASP A 185 -18.00 -2.23 16.58
N HIS A 186 -19.21 -2.01 16.10
CA HIS A 186 -19.55 -1.70 14.72
C HIS A 186 -20.89 -0.97 14.61
N ALA A 187 -21.06 -0.20 13.56
CA ALA A 187 -22.32 0.51 13.30
C ALA A 187 -23.28 -0.34 12.47
N VAL A 188 -24.58 -0.15 12.75
CA VAL A 188 -25.67 -0.60 11.89
C VAL A 188 -25.96 0.49 10.88
N LEU A 189 -25.94 0.14 9.60
CA LEU A 189 -26.20 1.07 8.51
C LEU A 189 -27.66 1.55 8.54
N GLN A 190 -27.87 2.82 8.29
CA GLN A 190 -29.19 3.45 8.17
C GLN A 190 -29.33 4.09 6.79
N ARG A 191 -30.56 4.28 6.33
CA ARG A 191 -30.84 4.93 5.04
C ARG A 191 -30.69 6.46 5.13
N LYS A 192 -29.53 6.93 5.59
CA LYS A 192 -29.14 8.34 5.70
C LYS A 192 -27.63 8.49 5.80
N GLY A 193 -27.12 9.68 5.50
CA GLY A 193 -25.70 9.99 5.65
C GLY A 193 -24.80 9.20 4.71
N PHE A 194 -23.53 9.05 5.08
CA PHE A 194 -22.49 8.44 4.27
C PHE A 194 -21.94 7.15 4.88
N LEU A 195 -21.62 6.20 4.00
CA LEU A 195 -20.72 5.08 4.25
C LEU A 195 -19.44 5.30 3.46
N LEU A 196 -18.31 5.43 4.15
CA LEU A 196 -16.99 5.38 3.54
C LEU A 196 -16.52 3.92 3.50
N VAL A 197 -16.05 3.47 2.34
CA VAL A 197 -15.44 2.15 2.16
C VAL A 197 -14.08 2.35 1.54
N ASP A 198 -13.04 2.07 2.32
CA ASP A 198 -11.64 2.07 1.90
C ASP A 198 -11.12 0.65 1.93
N SER A 199 -10.67 0.17 0.77
CA SER A 199 -10.40 -1.26 0.59
C SER A 199 -9.56 -1.52 -0.64
N GLY A 200 -8.90 -2.65 -0.67
CA GLY A 200 -8.13 -3.07 -1.82
C GLY A 200 -7.84 -4.56 -1.79
N ALA A 201 -7.28 -5.06 -2.86
CA ALA A 201 -6.83 -6.44 -2.94
C ALA A 201 -5.49 -6.55 -3.66
N THR A 202 -4.75 -7.59 -3.30
CA THR A 202 -3.58 -8.04 -4.03
C THR A 202 -3.98 -9.20 -4.91
N TYR A 203 -3.74 -9.04 -6.19
CA TYR A 203 -3.93 -10.05 -7.22
C TYR A 203 -2.58 -10.54 -7.75
N MET A 204 -2.55 -11.65 -8.45
CA MET A 204 -1.32 -12.18 -9.08
C MET A 204 -0.65 -11.18 -10.06
N ASP A 205 -1.39 -10.17 -10.51
CA ASP A 205 -0.96 -9.20 -11.51
C ASP A 205 -1.15 -7.74 -11.10
N GLY A 206 -1.31 -7.46 -9.81
CA GLY A 206 -1.37 -6.08 -9.31
C GLY A 206 -1.91 -5.99 -7.90
N THR A 207 -1.77 -4.81 -7.32
CA THR A 207 -2.37 -4.44 -6.03
C THR A 207 -3.28 -3.24 -6.26
N THR A 208 -4.44 -3.24 -5.61
CA THR A 208 -5.41 -2.13 -5.67
C THR A 208 -5.59 -1.50 -4.30
N ASP A 209 -5.99 -0.22 -4.33
CA ASP A 209 -6.34 0.61 -3.19
C ASP A 209 -7.42 1.58 -3.64
N ILE A 210 -8.65 1.40 -3.19
CA ILE A 210 -9.81 2.12 -3.69
C ILE A 210 -10.70 2.56 -2.54
N THR A 211 -10.83 3.87 -2.35
CA THR A 211 -11.81 4.44 -1.43
C THR A 211 -13.02 4.97 -2.20
N ARG A 212 -14.21 4.72 -1.68
CA ARG A 212 -15.46 5.32 -2.14
C ARG A 212 -16.34 5.71 -0.95
N THR A 213 -17.03 6.84 -1.09
CA THR A 213 -18.01 7.32 -0.10
C THR A 213 -19.40 7.26 -0.72
N TYR A 214 -20.26 6.42 -0.18
CA TYR A 214 -21.59 6.12 -0.69
C TYR A 214 -22.65 6.86 0.11
N PRO A 215 -23.56 7.63 -0.52
CA PRO A 215 -24.74 8.15 0.15
C PRO A 215 -25.75 7.02 0.37
N LEU A 216 -26.13 6.77 1.61
CA LEU A 216 -27.11 5.72 1.93
C LEU A 216 -28.56 6.21 1.96
N GLY A 217 -28.80 7.49 1.70
CA GLY A 217 -30.12 8.09 1.69
C GLY A 217 -30.05 9.62 1.73
N GLU A 218 -30.93 10.24 2.52
CA GLU A 218 -30.91 11.69 2.64
C GLU A 218 -29.64 12.21 3.26
N LEU A 219 -29.12 13.29 2.68
CA LEU A 219 -27.95 14.01 3.12
C LEU A 219 -28.31 15.40 3.58
N THR A 220 -27.69 15.86 4.65
CA THR A 220 -27.73 17.27 5.08
C THR A 220 -27.05 18.18 4.05
N GLU A 221 -27.26 19.47 4.15
CA GLU A 221 -26.60 20.48 3.32
C GLU A 221 -25.09 20.46 3.54
N ASP A 222 -24.64 20.38 4.77
CA ASP A 222 -23.22 20.31 5.12
C ASP A 222 -22.55 19.06 4.53
N GLU A 223 -23.17 17.88 4.63
CA GLU A 223 -22.65 16.65 4.02
C GLU A 223 -22.47 16.79 2.51
N ARG A 224 -23.44 17.41 1.81
CA ARG A 224 -23.34 17.67 0.37
C ARG A 224 -22.21 18.64 0.03
N LEU A 225 -22.05 19.70 0.82
CA LEU A 225 -21.00 20.68 0.63
C LEU A 225 -19.61 20.06 0.83
N PHE A 226 -19.39 19.37 1.96
CA PHE A 226 -18.10 18.73 2.24
C PHE A 226 -17.75 17.67 1.20
N TYR A 227 -18.72 16.85 0.79
CA TYR A 227 -18.52 15.86 -0.28
C TYR A 227 -18.10 16.56 -1.59
N THR A 228 -18.79 17.64 -1.96
CA THR A 228 -18.51 18.39 -3.20
C THR A 228 -17.11 19.00 -3.16
N TRP A 229 -16.72 19.63 -2.07
CA TRP A 229 -15.37 20.21 -1.93
C TRP A 229 -14.28 19.15 -1.96
N THR A 230 -14.51 18.01 -1.32
CA THR A 230 -13.57 16.88 -1.36
C THR A 230 -13.45 16.31 -2.78
N LEU A 231 -14.58 16.21 -3.50
CA LEU A 231 -14.55 15.79 -4.91
C LEU A 231 -13.79 16.79 -5.80
N GLN A 232 -13.91 18.10 -5.53
CA GLN A 232 -13.11 19.11 -6.22
C GLN A 232 -11.60 18.89 -5.97
N CYS A 233 -11.20 18.65 -4.73
CA CYS A 233 -9.81 18.28 -4.40
C CYS A 233 -9.31 17.10 -5.24
N HIS A 234 -10.10 16.05 -5.32
CA HIS A 234 -9.78 14.85 -6.10
C HIS A 234 -9.67 15.16 -7.61
N ILE A 235 -10.60 15.94 -8.15
CA ILE A 235 -10.58 16.30 -9.56
C ILE A 235 -9.38 17.19 -9.89
N ASP A 236 -9.05 18.15 -9.04
CA ASP A 236 -7.96 19.09 -9.29
C ASP A 236 -6.61 18.38 -9.32
N ILE A 237 -6.35 17.46 -8.37
CA ILE A 237 -5.11 16.66 -8.41
C ILE A 237 -5.10 15.68 -9.60
N ALA A 238 -6.23 15.08 -9.94
CA ALA A 238 -6.32 14.17 -11.09
C ALA A 238 -6.10 14.86 -12.44
N LYS A 239 -6.34 16.16 -12.52
CA LYS A 239 -6.12 16.99 -13.72
C LYS A 239 -4.80 17.76 -13.69
N ALA A 240 -4.07 17.71 -12.58
CA ALA A 240 -2.87 18.51 -12.43
C ALA A 240 -1.84 18.20 -13.52
N VAL A 241 -1.29 19.26 -14.08
CA VAL A 241 -0.13 19.22 -14.96
C VAL A 241 1.00 19.96 -14.27
N TRP A 242 2.16 19.35 -14.18
CA TRP A 242 3.28 19.88 -13.42
C TRP A 242 4.58 19.86 -14.23
N LEU A 243 5.57 20.59 -13.74
CA LEU A 243 6.91 20.65 -14.30
C LEU A 243 7.85 19.69 -13.56
N ASP A 244 8.92 19.29 -14.19
CA ASP A 244 9.88 18.28 -13.70
C ASP A 244 10.49 18.59 -12.32
N TYR A 245 10.46 19.84 -11.88
CA TYR A 245 10.94 20.26 -10.54
C TYR A 245 9.88 20.22 -9.46
N CYS A 246 8.64 19.87 -9.80
CA CYS A 246 7.59 19.75 -8.80
C CYS A 246 7.77 18.49 -7.97
N ASP A 247 7.61 18.64 -6.66
CA ASP A 247 7.66 17.56 -5.69
C ASP A 247 6.26 17.16 -5.19
N CYS A 248 6.23 16.10 -4.40
CA CYS A 248 4.97 15.59 -3.82
C CYS A 248 4.25 16.64 -2.95
N HIS A 249 4.98 17.50 -2.24
CA HIS A 249 4.39 18.57 -1.41
C HIS A 249 3.67 19.62 -2.27
N MET A 250 4.27 20.02 -3.40
CA MET A 250 3.63 20.97 -4.30
C MET A 250 2.32 20.42 -4.86
N LEU A 251 2.28 19.14 -5.23
CA LEU A 251 1.06 18.50 -5.71
C LEU A 251 0.03 18.29 -4.60
N ASP A 252 0.45 17.97 -3.39
CA ASP A 252 -0.44 17.92 -2.21
C ASP A 252 -1.16 19.25 -1.99
N THR A 253 -0.48 20.37 -2.23
CA THR A 253 -1.07 21.72 -2.14
C THR A 253 -2.19 21.93 -3.15
N ILE A 254 -2.03 21.45 -4.39
CA ILE A 254 -3.09 21.53 -5.42
C ILE A 254 -4.35 20.78 -4.96
N ALA A 255 -4.17 19.61 -4.37
CA ALA A 255 -5.30 18.81 -3.87
C ALA A 255 -6.00 19.48 -2.69
N ARG A 256 -5.31 20.23 -1.83
CA ARG A 256 -5.90 20.85 -0.63
C ARG A 256 -6.56 22.20 -0.90
N GLU A 257 -6.15 22.89 -1.96
CA GLU A 257 -6.54 24.26 -2.23
C GLU A 257 -8.06 24.50 -2.27
N PRO A 258 -8.90 23.61 -2.87
CA PRO A 258 -10.36 23.80 -2.85
C PRO A 258 -10.97 23.87 -1.44
N LEU A 259 -10.43 23.07 -0.49
CA LEU A 259 -10.89 23.14 0.90
C LEU A 259 -10.37 24.38 1.62
N TRP A 260 -9.15 24.84 1.34
CA TRP A 260 -8.57 26.03 1.97
C TRP A 260 -9.36 27.30 1.66
N ARG A 261 -10.01 27.39 0.50
CA ARG A 261 -10.94 28.50 0.16
C ARG A 261 -12.08 28.63 1.16
N HIS A 262 -12.40 27.53 1.85
CA HIS A 262 -13.45 27.46 2.87
C HIS A 262 -12.88 27.41 4.30
N LEU A 263 -11.58 27.69 4.47
CA LEU A 263 -10.86 27.61 5.75
C LEU A 263 -10.89 26.22 6.43
N ILE A 264 -10.96 25.18 5.60
CA ILE A 264 -11.05 23.78 6.01
C ILE A 264 -9.84 23.04 5.48
N ASN A 265 -9.43 22.00 6.20
CA ASN A 265 -8.35 21.11 5.79
C ASN A 265 -8.60 19.69 6.33
N TYR A 266 -8.09 18.68 5.64
CA TYR A 266 -7.98 17.33 6.17
C TYR A 266 -6.59 17.10 6.78
N ARG A 267 -6.50 16.21 7.79
CA ARG A 267 -5.28 16.02 8.59
C ARG A 267 -4.46 14.77 8.19
N CYS A 268 -4.90 14.06 7.18
CA CYS A 268 -4.19 12.90 6.61
C CYS A 268 -3.35 13.28 5.39
N GLY A 269 -2.60 12.32 4.85
CA GLY A 269 -1.97 12.43 3.52
C GLY A 269 -3.03 12.47 2.42
N THR A 270 -2.67 13.01 1.27
CA THR A 270 -3.55 13.09 0.10
C THR A 270 -3.54 11.79 -0.69
N GLY A 271 -2.40 11.11 -0.74
CA GLY A 271 -2.28 9.86 -1.48
C GLY A 271 -0.85 9.33 -1.51
N HIS A 272 -0.67 8.20 -2.13
CA HIS A 272 0.62 7.50 -2.22
C HIS A 272 0.67 6.59 -3.46
N SER A 273 1.85 6.10 -3.78
CA SER A 273 2.02 5.06 -4.79
C SER A 273 1.62 3.69 -4.24
N VAL A 274 1.17 2.81 -5.15
CA VAL A 274 0.81 1.42 -4.87
C VAL A 274 1.80 0.50 -5.56
N SER A 275 2.23 -0.57 -4.89
CA SER A 275 3.19 -1.50 -5.49
C SER A 275 2.55 -2.43 -6.54
N PHE A 276 3.40 -2.99 -7.40
CA PHE A 276 3.02 -4.09 -8.28
C PHE A 276 3.11 -5.41 -7.51
N VAL A 277 1.97 -6.01 -7.19
CA VAL A 277 1.85 -7.24 -6.37
C VAL A 277 2.70 -7.15 -5.11
N GLY A 278 2.32 -6.28 -4.19
CA GLY A 278 3.08 -6.04 -2.96
C GLY A 278 2.32 -5.14 -1.99
N ASN A 279 3.04 -4.47 -1.11
CA ASN A 279 2.44 -3.60 -0.12
C ASN A 279 1.59 -2.50 -0.77
N VAL A 280 0.45 -2.20 -0.18
CA VAL A 280 -0.45 -1.14 -0.65
C VAL A 280 0.24 0.21 -0.67
N HIS A 281 1.02 0.54 0.34
CA HIS A 281 1.84 1.76 0.37
C HIS A 281 3.23 1.47 -0.20
N GLU A 282 3.60 2.13 -1.28
CA GLU A 282 4.95 2.06 -1.84
C GLU A 282 5.55 3.46 -2.01
N GLY A 283 6.71 3.67 -1.37
CA GLY A 283 7.52 4.87 -1.62
C GLY A 283 8.19 4.88 -3.01
N PRO A 284 8.91 5.94 -3.34
CA PRO A 284 9.16 7.14 -2.55
C PRO A 284 8.06 8.20 -2.63
N HIS A 285 7.10 8.08 -3.56
CA HIS A 285 6.07 9.08 -3.79
C HIS A 285 4.91 8.93 -2.80
N ALA A 286 4.67 9.99 -2.04
CA ALA A 286 3.50 10.15 -1.19
C ALA A 286 3.12 11.63 -1.16
N LEU A 287 1.88 11.94 -1.54
CA LEU A 287 1.37 13.31 -1.56
C LEU A 287 1.01 13.74 -0.15
N ASN A 288 1.88 14.51 0.47
CA ASN A 288 1.69 15.10 1.79
C ASN A 288 2.58 16.33 1.97
N GLY A 289 2.28 17.15 2.98
CA GLY A 289 2.95 18.42 3.24
C GLY A 289 4.43 18.33 3.67
N ARG A 290 5.07 17.16 3.63
CA ARG A 290 6.46 16.97 4.07
C ARG A 290 7.34 16.25 3.02
N ASN A 291 6.74 15.59 2.05
CA ASN A 291 7.48 14.80 1.08
C ASN A 291 7.97 15.67 -0.09
N THR A 292 9.28 15.85 -0.17
CA THR A 292 9.96 16.63 -1.21
C THR A 292 10.51 15.76 -2.35
N THR A 293 10.08 14.52 -2.46
CA THR A 293 10.44 13.67 -3.59
C THR A 293 9.89 14.25 -4.88
N LEU A 294 10.75 14.42 -5.90
CA LEU A 294 10.34 14.94 -7.19
C LEU A 294 9.39 13.97 -7.90
N MET A 295 8.29 14.52 -8.38
CA MET A 295 7.33 13.76 -9.19
C MET A 295 7.88 13.63 -10.60
N ARG A 296 8.20 12.41 -11.00
CA ARG A 296 8.65 12.07 -12.35
C ARG A 296 7.67 11.10 -13.00
N PRO A 297 7.46 11.19 -14.31
CA PRO A 297 6.63 10.24 -15.05
C PRO A 297 7.20 8.82 -15.03
#